data_47fab59e3575aef282f99f96ace3cad7
#
_entry.id   47fab59e3575aef282f99f96ace3cad7
#
_cell.length_a   1.000
_cell.length_b   1.000
_cell.length_c   1.000
_cell.angle_alpha   90.00
_cell.angle_beta   90.00
_cell.angle_gamma   90.00
#
_symmetry.space_group_name_H-M   'P 1'
#
loop_
_entity.id
_entity.type
_entity.pdbx_description
1 polymer ?
#
loop_
_entity_poly.entity_id
_entity_poly.type
_entity_poly.pdbx_seq_one_letter_code
_entity_poly.pdbx_strand_id
1 'polypeptide(L)'
;MYKDTIFRMLYHDKENLLSLYNAVNGREYTDPEELQIVTLENAIYMGMKNDLAFIMDMNLYLYEHQSTYNPNIPLRNLFYIADEYQRLVVRKSLYSTVIQKIPTPRFLVFYNGTKEVEDRSEFRLSSAYENQTEDPDLELRVTMLNVNDGHNLGLMEHCRTLKEYAQYVARVRKYAAKQDVTLEEAVIRAVDECIEEGILAEFLLKNKTEVIKVSIYEYDKEFEEKKLEKGKSIKQIAVELEESREAVQKIVNELK
;
A
#
# COMPACT_ATOMS: atom_id res chain seq x y z
N MET A 1 -1.27 -1.18 13.17
CA MET A 1 -0.61 -0.45 12.07
C MET A 1 0.35 -1.41 11.38
N TYR A 2 -0.19 -2.40 10.63
CA TYR A 2 0.57 -3.46 9.95
C TYR A 2 -0.05 -3.83 8.58
N LYS A 3 -0.88 -2.95 8.00
CA LYS A 3 -1.33 -3.11 6.61
C LYS A 3 -0.13 -2.87 5.72
N ASP A 4 0.04 -3.73 4.73
CA ASP A 4 1.03 -3.59 3.65
C ASP A 4 2.47 -4.02 3.99
N THR A 5 2.65 -4.84 5.04
CA THR A 5 3.98 -5.27 5.48
C THR A 5 4.70 -6.09 4.40
N ILE A 6 4.02 -7.03 3.73
CA ILE A 6 4.65 -7.88 2.70
C ILE A 6 5.07 -7.05 1.49
N PHE A 7 4.20 -6.13 1.02
CA PHE A 7 4.55 -5.22 -0.07
C PHE A 7 5.79 -4.38 0.29
N ARG A 8 5.83 -3.83 1.50
CA ARG A 8 7.00 -3.08 1.99
C ARG A 8 8.25 -3.94 2.11
N MET A 9 8.13 -5.18 2.60
CA MET A 9 9.26 -6.12 2.69
C MET A 9 9.85 -6.42 1.30
N LEU A 10 8.99 -6.64 0.29
CA LEU A 10 9.40 -6.90 -1.09
C LEU A 10 10.13 -5.69 -1.70
N TYR A 11 9.58 -4.49 -1.51
CA TYR A 11 10.08 -3.27 -2.14
C TYR A 11 11.03 -2.45 -1.26
N HIS A 12 11.38 -2.96 -0.07
CA HIS A 12 12.54 -2.46 0.66
C HIS A 12 13.86 -2.81 -0.06
N ASP A 13 13.84 -3.85 -0.85
CA ASP A 13 14.92 -4.20 -1.76
C ASP A 13 14.94 -3.23 -2.95
N LYS A 14 16.11 -2.58 -3.18
CA LYS A 14 16.26 -1.55 -4.21
C LYS A 14 16.11 -2.09 -5.64
N GLU A 15 16.50 -3.32 -5.90
CA GLU A 15 16.36 -3.94 -7.22
C GLU A 15 14.88 -4.16 -7.55
N ASN A 16 14.11 -4.68 -6.58
CA ASN A 16 12.67 -4.81 -6.71
C ASN A 16 11.99 -3.45 -6.87
N LEU A 17 12.39 -2.45 -6.09
CA LEU A 17 11.83 -1.11 -6.19
C LEU A 17 12.14 -0.45 -7.54
N LEU A 18 13.36 -0.62 -8.06
CA LEU A 18 13.73 -0.15 -9.40
C LEU A 18 12.91 -0.84 -10.50
N SER A 19 12.71 -2.15 -10.38
CA SER A 19 11.86 -2.91 -11.31
C SER A 19 10.42 -2.36 -11.31
N LEU A 20 9.85 -2.09 -10.13
CA LEU A 20 8.53 -1.48 -10.01
C LEU A 20 8.49 -0.07 -10.62
N TYR A 21 9.50 0.75 -10.31
CA TYR A 21 9.63 2.09 -10.88
C TYR A 21 9.67 2.07 -12.40
N ASN A 22 10.51 1.20 -12.97
CA ASN A 22 10.64 1.03 -14.42
C ASN A 22 9.31 0.63 -15.06
N ALA A 23 8.63 -0.37 -14.51
CA ALA A 23 7.34 -0.85 -15.01
C ALA A 23 6.25 0.23 -14.98
N VAL A 24 6.17 1.00 -13.88
CA VAL A 24 5.17 2.07 -13.70
C VAL A 24 5.42 3.24 -14.65
N ASN A 25 6.68 3.58 -14.89
CA ASN A 25 7.06 4.81 -15.63
C ASN A 25 7.52 4.53 -17.07
N GLY A 26 7.52 3.26 -17.54
CA GLY A 26 8.01 2.88 -18.86
C GLY A 26 9.49 3.23 -19.05
N ARG A 27 10.31 2.89 -18.04
CA ARG A 27 11.75 3.15 -18.02
C ARG A 27 12.53 1.84 -17.97
N GLU A 28 13.84 1.92 -18.20
CA GLU A 28 14.75 0.76 -18.24
C GLU A 28 16.06 1.07 -17.49
N TYR A 29 15.96 1.67 -16.31
CA TYR A 29 17.12 1.89 -15.44
C TYR A 29 17.66 0.56 -14.93
N THR A 30 18.99 0.44 -14.83
CA THR A 30 19.67 -0.80 -14.43
C THR A 30 20.44 -0.67 -13.12
N ASP A 31 20.73 0.55 -12.67
CA ASP A 31 21.47 0.81 -11.45
C ASP A 31 20.52 1.17 -10.29
N PRO A 32 20.32 0.27 -9.30
CA PRO A 32 19.48 0.55 -8.14
C PRO A 32 19.99 1.70 -7.26
N GLU A 33 21.27 2.07 -7.36
CA GLU A 33 21.84 3.16 -6.57
C GLU A 33 21.40 4.55 -7.05
N GLU A 34 20.80 4.65 -8.23
CA GLU A 34 20.13 5.86 -8.70
C GLU A 34 18.88 6.19 -7.88
N LEU A 35 18.30 5.21 -7.16
CA LEU A 35 17.20 5.42 -6.21
C LEU A 35 17.72 5.99 -4.89
N GLN A 36 17.34 7.22 -4.59
CA GLN A 36 17.59 7.82 -3.29
C GLN A 36 16.37 7.59 -2.38
N ILE A 37 16.48 6.64 -1.46
CA ILE A 37 15.41 6.37 -0.48
C ILE A 37 15.34 7.52 0.51
N VAL A 38 14.13 8.08 0.70
CA VAL A 38 13.82 9.16 1.65
C VAL A 38 12.69 8.72 2.58
N THR A 39 12.91 7.61 3.29
CA THR A 39 11.87 7.01 4.13
C THR A 39 11.52 7.89 5.33
N LEU A 40 10.24 8.10 5.56
CA LEU A 40 9.67 8.77 6.73
C LEU A 40 9.78 7.90 8.00
N GLU A 41 10.99 7.59 8.48
CA GLU A 41 11.18 6.77 9.69
C GLU A 41 10.61 7.41 10.96
N ASN A 42 10.38 8.72 10.98
CA ASN A 42 10.03 9.50 12.16
C ASN A 42 8.66 10.22 12.12
N ALA A 43 7.73 9.84 11.25
CA ALA A 43 6.36 10.35 11.31
C ALA A 43 5.57 9.80 12.51
N ILE A 44 6.14 9.94 13.72
CA ILE A 44 5.51 9.54 14.99
C ILE A 44 4.34 10.49 15.36
N TYR A 45 4.30 11.67 14.77
CA TYR A 45 3.23 12.65 14.95
C TYR A 45 2.01 12.32 14.08
N MET A 46 1.10 11.55 14.55
CA MET A 46 -0.22 11.17 14.02
C MET A 46 -0.36 9.73 13.51
N GLY A 47 0.63 8.84 13.73
CA GLY A 47 0.48 7.43 13.34
C GLY A 47 0.42 7.19 11.83
N MET A 48 0.76 8.19 11.00
CA MET A 48 0.75 8.11 9.56
C MET A 48 2.18 7.83 9.04
N LYS A 49 2.37 6.68 8.41
CA LYS A 49 3.62 6.34 7.71
C LYS A 49 3.29 6.13 6.24
N ASN A 50 4.09 6.70 5.34
CA ASN A 50 4.09 6.31 3.95
C ASN A 50 4.87 5.00 3.79
N ASP A 51 4.47 4.14 2.86
CA ASP A 51 5.09 2.84 2.68
C ASP A 51 6.49 2.96 2.05
N LEU A 52 6.60 3.69 0.96
CA LEU A 52 7.84 3.89 0.22
C LEU A 52 7.93 5.34 -0.27
N ALA A 53 8.99 6.05 0.09
CA ALA A 53 9.32 7.36 -0.45
C ALA A 53 10.75 7.36 -1.00
N PHE A 54 10.93 7.82 -2.23
CA PHE A 54 12.24 7.87 -2.89
C PHE A 54 12.31 8.97 -3.94
N ILE A 55 13.52 9.44 -4.23
CA ILE A 55 13.82 10.40 -5.30
C ILE A 55 14.47 9.65 -6.47
N MET A 56 13.96 9.90 -7.65
CA MET A 56 14.49 9.44 -8.92
C MET A 56 14.22 10.51 -9.99
N ASP A 57 15.18 10.84 -10.85
CA ASP A 57 15.05 11.84 -11.91
C ASP A 57 14.46 13.18 -11.45
N MET A 58 14.92 13.72 -10.32
CA MET A 58 14.38 14.95 -9.73
C MET A 58 12.88 14.90 -9.38
N ASN A 59 12.28 13.71 -9.34
CA ASN A 59 10.92 13.51 -8.83
C ASN A 59 10.98 12.79 -7.49
N LEU A 60 10.09 13.20 -6.58
CA LEU A 60 9.84 12.53 -5.29
C LEU A 60 8.61 11.65 -5.43
N TYR A 61 8.81 10.34 -5.42
CA TYR A 61 7.76 9.35 -5.50
C TYR A 61 7.30 8.94 -4.11
N LEU A 62 5.98 8.99 -3.90
CA LEU A 62 5.32 8.43 -2.73
C LEU A 62 4.45 7.26 -3.23
N TYR A 63 4.94 6.05 -2.99
CA TYR A 63 4.26 4.79 -3.31
C TYR A 63 3.60 4.26 -2.05
N GLU A 64 2.32 4.03 -2.11
CA GLU A 64 1.52 3.50 -1.00
C GLU A 64 0.77 2.26 -1.47
N HIS A 65 0.74 1.23 -0.66
CA HIS A 65 -0.05 0.03 -0.90
C HIS A 65 -1.33 0.08 -0.04
N GLN A 66 -2.47 -0.31 -0.59
CA GLN A 66 -3.74 -0.29 0.11
C GLN A 66 -4.60 -1.52 -0.20
N SER A 67 -5.04 -2.21 0.85
CA SER A 67 -6.07 -3.26 0.78
C SER A 67 -7.49 -2.72 0.97
N THR A 68 -7.64 -1.49 1.49
CA THR A 68 -8.94 -0.84 1.70
C THR A 68 -9.05 0.38 0.80
N TYR A 69 -10.20 0.54 0.13
CA TYR A 69 -10.49 1.72 -0.68
C TYR A 69 -10.68 2.95 0.24
N ASN A 70 -9.78 3.93 0.13
CA ASN A 70 -9.81 5.13 0.97
C ASN A 70 -9.83 6.40 0.11
N PRO A 71 -10.95 7.15 0.06
CA PRO A 71 -11.06 8.37 -0.73
C PRO A 71 -10.27 9.55 -0.15
N ASN A 72 -9.80 9.46 1.11
CA ASN A 72 -9.03 10.51 1.78
C ASN A 72 -7.53 10.47 1.47
N ILE A 73 -7.11 9.61 0.55
CA ILE A 73 -5.69 9.46 0.21
C ILE A 73 -5.01 10.76 -0.28
N PRO A 74 -5.66 11.66 -1.07
CA PRO A 74 -5.04 12.92 -1.44
C PRO A 74 -4.76 13.83 -0.24
N LEU A 75 -5.65 13.86 0.74
CA LEU A 75 -5.47 14.66 1.95
C LEU A 75 -4.31 14.11 2.81
N ARG A 76 -4.18 12.77 2.92
CA ARG A 76 -3.04 12.14 3.59
C ARG A 76 -1.72 12.46 2.89
N ASN A 77 -1.69 12.34 1.57
CA ASN A 77 -0.49 12.65 0.78
C ASN A 77 -0.10 14.12 0.84
N LEU A 78 -1.04 15.04 1.01
CA LEU A 78 -0.73 16.46 1.24
C LEU A 78 0.10 16.64 2.52
N PHE A 79 -0.26 15.97 3.60
CA PHE A 79 0.52 16.04 4.84
C PHE A 79 1.90 15.37 4.69
N TYR A 80 1.97 14.22 4.04
CA TYR A 80 3.24 13.53 3.79
C TYR A 80 4.20 14.38 2.97
N ILE A 81 3.74 14.97 1.87
CA ILE A 81 4.62 15.77 1.01
C ILE A 81 5.04 17.07 1.68
N ALA A 82 4.18 17.68 2.49
CA ALA A 82 4.52 18.86 3.26
C ALA A 82 5.64 18.58 4.26
N ASP A 83 5.60 17.45 4.96
CA ASP A 83 6.66 17.03 5.87
C ASP A 83 7.96 16.74 5.13
N GLU A 84 7.93 16.06 3.99
CA GLU A 84 9.13 15.81 3.19
C GLU A 84 9.77 17.11 2.68
N TYR A 85 8.98 18.03 2.16
CA TYR A 85 9.50 19.30 1.69
C TYR A 85 10.06 20.15 2.84
N GLN A 86 9.49 20.09 4.04
CA GLN A 86 10.06 20.77 5.21
C GLN A 86 11.46 20.28 5.58
N ARG A 87 11.80 19.02 5.28
CA ARG A 87 13.13 18.44 5.51
C ARG A 87 14.11 18.78 4.39
N LEU A 88 13.63 18.79 3.15
CA LEU A 88 14.47 19.05 1.97
C LEU A 88 14.83 20.54 1.84
N VAL A 89 13.97 21.44 2.32
CA VAL A 89 14.14 22.88 2.13
C VAL A 89 14.79 23.53 3.35
N VAL A 90 15.84 24.31 3.11
CA VAL A 90 16.45 25.14 4.13
C VAL A 90 15.54 26.34 4.41
N ARG A 91 14.91 26.39 5.59
CA ARG A 91 13.91 27.42 5.95
C ARG A 91 14.36 28.86 5.69
N LYS A 92 15.64 29.20 5.93
CA LYS A 92 16.19 30.54 5.69
C LYS A 92 16.15 30.95 4.21
N SER A 93 16.23 29.98 3.29
CA SER A 93 16.21 30.22 1.85
C SER A 93 14.83 30.54 1.30
N LEU A 94 13.75 30.26 2.05
CA LEU A 94 12.37 30.61 1.68
C LEU A 94 12.13 32.12 1.65
N TYR A 95 12.96 32.90 2.35
CA TYR A 95 12.90 34.38 2.38
C TYR A 95 13.88 35.01 1.38
N SER A 96 14.55 34.20 0.57
CA SER A 96 15.44 34.67 -0.50
C SER A 96 14.65 35.13 -1.73
N THR A 97 15.24 35.99 -2.54
CA THR A 97 14.70 36.36 -3.85
C THR A 97 14.95 35.32 -4.93
N VAL A 98 15.71 34.25 -4.60
CA VAL A 98 16.02 33.14 -5.51
C VAL A 98 15.04 31.99 -5.25
N ILE A 99 14.42 31.48 -6.32
CA ILE A 99 13.49 30.36 -6.24
C ILE A 99 14.19 29.09 -5.72
N GLN A 100 13.62 28.47 -4.68
CA GLN A 100 14.06 27.16 -4.21
C GLN A 100 13.43 26.07 -5.06
N LYS A 101 14.27 25.30 -5.74
CA LYS A 101 13.80 24.12 -6.50
C LYS A 101 13.65 22.92 -5.56
N ILE A 102 12.56 22.22 -5.71
CA ILE A 102 12.23 21.00 -4.97
C ILE A 102 11.91 19.88 -5.98
N PRO A 103 12.09 18.59 -5.61
CA PRO A 103 11.69 17.49 -6.48
C PRO A 103 10.19 17.53 -6.78
N THR A 104 9.81 17.18 -8.01
CA THR A 104 8.38 17.11 -8.39
C THR A 104 7.71 15.93 -7.70
N PRO A 105 6.60 16.13 -6.97
CA PRO A 105 5.96 15.04 -6.25
C PRO A 105 5.16 14.15 -7.21
N ARG A 106 5.16 12.85 -6.94
CA ARG A 106 4.40 11.82 -7.66
C ARG A 106 3.76 10.88 -6.66
N PHE A 107 2.45 10.74 -6.72
CA PHE A 107 1.66 9.96 -5.77
C PHE A 107 1.01 8.79 -6.46
N LEU A 108 1.32 7.57 -6.00
CA LEU A 108 0.74 6.34 -6.52
C LEU A 108 0.27 5.45 -5.38
N VAL A 109 -0.89 4.84 -5.59
CA VAL A 109 -1.46 3.82 -4.71
C VAL A 109 -1.55 2.51 -5.50
N PHE A 110 -0.98 1.45 -4.94
CA PHE A 110 -1.14 0.08 -5.42
C PHE A 110 -2.26 -0.56 -4.62
N TYR A 111 -3.42 -0.70 -5.25
CA TYR A 111 -4.62 -1.22 -4.60
C TYR A 111 -4.77 -2.71 -4.86
N ASN A 112 -4.85 -3.48 -3.80
CA ASN A 112 -5.15 -4.91 -3.85
C ASN A 112 -6.36 -5.32 -2.99
N GLY A 113 -7.25 -4.39 -2.69
CA GLY A 113 -8.45 -4.68 -1.90
C GLY A 113 -9.49 -5.51 -2.65
N THR A 114 -10.59 -5.79 -1.97
CA THR A 114 -11.67 -6.65 -2.49
C THR A 114 -12.83 -5.87 -3.11
N LYS A 115 -12.86 -4.54 -2.96
CA LYS A 115 -13.82 -3.70 -3.68
C LYS A 115 -13.45 -3.68 -5.15
N GLU A 116 -14.41 -3.92 -6.03
CA GLU A 116 -14.23 -3.77 -7.47
C GLU A 116 -13.89 -2.33 -7.83
N VAL A 117 -12.78 -2.14 -8.52
CA VAL A 117 -12.31 -0.85 -9.02
C VAL A 117 -11.68 -1.04 -10.40
N GLU A 118 -11.66 0.03 -11.18
CA GLU A 118 -10.98 0.04 -12.48
C GLU A 118 -9.48 -0.21 -12.35
N ASP A 119 -8.83 -0.64 -13.42
CA ASP A 119 -7.39 -0.86 -13.48
C ASP A 119 -6.59 0.38 -13.08
N ARG A 120 -7.09 1.55 -13.46
CA ARG A 120 -6.50 2.84 -13.14
C ARG A 120 -7.57 3.86 -12.82
N SER A 121 -7.45 4.54 -11.70
CA SER A 121 -8.30 5.67 -11.33
C SER A 121 -7.48 6.81 -10.72
N GLU A 122 -8.08 8.00 -10.65
CA GLU A 122 -7.46 9.20 -10.09
C GLU A 122 -8.30 9.73 -8.93
N PHE A 123 -7.64 10.00 -7.81
CA PHE A 123 -8.21 10.77 -6.71
C PHE A 123 -7.70 12.20 -6.76
N ARG A 124 -8.56 13.14 -6.40
CA ARG A 124 -8.26 14.57 -6.37
C ARG A 124 -8.52 15.14 -4.99
N LEU A 125 -7.62 16.00 -4.53
CA LEU A 125 -7.78 16.70 -3.25
C LEU A 125 -9.02 17.59 -3.27
N SER A 126 -9.30 18.23 -4.39
CA SER A 126 -10.48 19.07 -4.58
C SER A 126 -11.80 18.34 -4.30
N SER A 127 -11.84 17.00 -4.44
CA SER A 127 -13.02 16.21 -4.08
C SER A 127 -13.37 16.25 -2.58
N ALA A 128 -12.42 16.65 -1.73
CA ALA A 128 -12.62 16.79 -0.29
C ALA A 128 -13.01 18.22 0.13
N TYR A 129 -13.05 19.19 -0.78
CA TYR A 129 -13.41 20.55 -0.45
C TYR A 129 -14.93 20.71 -0.26
N GLU A 130 -15.33 21.40 0.79
CA GLU A 130 -16.75 21.69 1.05
C GLU A 130 -17.37 22.54 -0.06
N ASN A 131 -16.60 23.52 -0.56
CA ASN A 131 -17.02 24.34 -1.70
C ASN A 131 -16.31 23.86 -2.96
N GLN A 132 -17.07 23.22 -3.87
CA GLN A 132 -16.52 22.68 -5.11
C GLN A 132 -16.24 23.80 -6.12
N THR A 133 -15.05 23.75 -6.72
CA THR A 133 -14.60 24.66 -7.79
C THR A 133 -13.87 23.89 -8.87
N GLU A 134 -13.95 24.36 -10.11
CA GLU A 134 -13.23 23.76 -11.24
C GLU A 134 -11.73 24.08 -11.23
N ASP A 135 -11.37 25.21 -10.63
CA ASP A 135 -9.97 25.70 -10.56
C ASP A 135 -9.59 26.05 -9.10
N PRO A 136 -9.25 25.06 -8.28
CA PRO A 136 -8.81 25.29 -6.93
C PRO A 136 -7.36 25.77 -6.89
N ASP A 137 -7.06 26.73 -6.02
CA ASP A 137 -5.68 27.21 -5.80
C ASP A 137 -4.71 26.11 -5.31
N LEU A 138 -5.24 25.04 -4.70
CA LEU A 138 -4.48 23.89 -4.27
C LEU A 138 -5.12 22.61 -4.82
N GLU A 139 -4.39 21.87 -5.65
CA GLU A 139 -4.78 20.56 -6.14
C GLU A 139 -3.66 19.54 -5.97
N LEU A 140 -4.03 18.34 -5.53
CA LEU A 140 -3.16 17.17 -5.47
C LEU A 140 -3.89 15.98 -6.10
N ARG A 141 -3.20 15.28 -7.01
CA ARG A 141 -3.75 14.13 -7.71
C ARG A 141 -2.98 12.88 -7.33
N VAL A 142 -3.71 11.82 -7.03
CA VAL A 142 -3.14 10.51 -6.71
C VAL A 142 -3.63 9.50 -7.73
N THR A 143 -2.71 8.81 -8.38
CA THR A 143 -3.05 7.70 -9.27
C THR A 143 -3.18 6.42 -8.45
N MET A 144 -4.31 5.73 -8.56
CA MET A 144 -4.51 4.40 -8.01
C MET A 144 -4.43 3.37 -9.14
N LEU A 145 -3.62 2.32 -8.92
CA LEU A 145 -3.44 1.18 -9.81
C LEU A 145 -4.00 -0.07 -9.12
N ASN A 146 -4.96 -0.74 -9.75
CA ASN A 146 -5.47 -2.01 -9.26
C ASN A 146 -4.44 -3.11 -9.53
N VAL A 147 -3.83 -3.65 -8.48
CA VAL A 147 -2.80 -4.67 -8.58
C VAL A 147 -3.29 -6.05 -8.11
N ASN A 148 -4.60 -6.29 -8.15
CA ASN A 148 -5.14 -7.63 -8.00
C ASN A 148 -4.76 -8.52 -9.19
N ASP A 149 -4.73 -9.82 -8.98
CA ASP A 149 -4.46 -10.79 -10.05
C ASP A 149 -5.49 -10.65 -11.18
N GLY A 150 -5.01 -10.63 -12.43
CA GLY A 150 -5.82 -10.40 -13.62
C GLY A 150 -6.02 -8.93 -14.02
N HIS A 151 -5.54 -7.96 -13.22
CA HIS A 151 -5.61 -6.52 -13.50
C HIS A 151 -4.26 -5.97 -13.98
N ASN A 152 -4.28 -4.79 -14.65
CA ASN A 152 -3.08 -4.07 -15.11
C ASN A 152 -2.04 -5.00 -15.77
N LEU A 153 -2.47 -5.86 -16.70
CA LEU A 153 -1.64 -6.91 -17.30
C LEU A 153 -0.31 -6.37 -17.84
N GLY A 154 -0.31 -5.21 -18.51
CA GLY A 154 0.91 -4.60 -19.02
C GLY A 154 1.91 -4.23 -17.91
N LEU A 155 1.43 -3.73 -16.75
CA LEU A 155 2.27 -3.47 -15.59
C LEU A 155 2.83 -4.79 -15.01
N MET A 156 1.98 -5.82 -14.92
CA MET A 156 2.35 -7.14 -14.40
C MET A 156 3.38 -7.86 -15.27
N GLU A 157 3.34 -7.66 -16.58
CA GLU A 157 4.33 -8.21 -17.52
C GLU A 157 5.72 -7.59 -17.34
N HIS A 158 5.79 -6.31 -16.96
CA HIS A 158 7.04 -5.58 -16.78
C HIS A 158 7.58 -5.58 -15.35
N CYS A 159 6.79 -6.06 -14.36
CA CYS A 159 7.24 -6.20 -12.97
C CYS A 159 6.86 -7.58 -12.43
N ARG A 160 7.80 -8.52 -12.56
CA ARG A 160 7.62 -9.91 -12.11
C ARG A 160 7.25 -10.00 -10.63
N THR A 161 7.95 -9.27 -9.77
CA THR A 161 7.71 -9.26 -8.32
C THR A 161 6.29 -8.81 -7.99
N LEU A 162 5.76 -7.80 -8.69
CA LEU A 162 4.38 -7.33 -8.49
C LEU A 162 3.35 -8.38 -8.93
N LYS A 163 3.57 -9.01 -10.08
CA LYS A 163 2.73 -10.11 -10.58
C LYS A 163 2.68 -11.27 -9.60
N GLU A 164 3.84 -11.71 -9.13
CA GLU A 164 3.94 -12.83 -8.18
C GLU A 164 3.30 -12.48 -6.83
N TYR A 165 3.43 -11.23 -6.38
CA TYR A 165 2.74 -10.72 -5.20
C TYR A 165 1.20 -10.78 -5.37
N ALA A 166 0.67 -10.32 -6.51
CA ALA A 166 -0.76 -10.41 -6.81
C ALA A 166 -1.27 -11.86 -6.79
N GLN A 167 -0.51 -12.79 -7.38
CA GLN A 167 -0.83 -14.22 -7.37
C GLN A 167 -0.83 -14.81 -5.96
N TYR A 168 0.14 -14.45 -5.13
CA TYR A 168 0.19 -14.86 -3.73
C TYR A 168 -1.06 -14.40 -2.96
N VAL A 169 -1.41 -13.11 -3.07
CA VAL A 169 -2.61 -12.53 -2.42
C VAL A 169 -3.89 -13.22 -2.88
N ALA A 170 -4.04 -13.44 -4.20
CA ALA A 170 -5.20 -14.15 -4.77
C ALA A 170 -5.31 -15.58 -4.22
N ARG A 171 -4.19 -16.26 -4.03
CA ARG A 171 -4.14 -17.64 -3.52
C ARG A 171 -4.54 -17.72 -2.05
N VAL A 172 -4.05 -16.80 -1.22
CA VAL A 172 -4.48 -16.71 0.19
C VAL A 172 -6.00 -16.51 0.26
N ARG A 173 -6.53 -15.54 -0.50
CA ARG A 173 -7.99 -15.28 -0.54
C ARG A 173 -8.80 -16.48 -1.02
N LYS A 174 -8.32 -17.20 -2.03
CA LYS A 174 -8.95 -18.42 -2.54
C LYS A 174 -9.08 -19.51 -1.48
N TYR A 175 -8.05 -19.70 -0.66
CA TYR A 175 -8.10 -20.67 0.42
C TYR A 175 -8.92 -20.19 1.61
N ALA A 176 -8.76 -18.94 2.01
CA ALA A 176 -9.52 -18.34 3.10
C ALA A 176 -11.04 -18.26 2.84
N ALA A 177 -11.46 -18.32 1.57
CA ALA A 177 -12.88 -18.37 1.22
C ALA A 177 -13.53 -19.76 1.43
N LYS A 178 -12.77 -20.81 1.73
CA LYS A 178 -13.28 -22.16 2.00
C LYS A 178 -13.79 -22.27 3.45
N GLN A 179 -14.96 -22.87 3.64
CA GLN A 179 -15.61 -22.96 4.95
C GLN A 179 -14.88 -23.86 5.96
N ASP A 180 -14.14 -24.86 5.47
CA ASP A 180 -13.50 -25.89 6.31
C ASP A 180 -12.01 -25.65 6.53
N VAL A 181 -11.52 -24.43 6.27
CA VAL A 181 -10.10 -24.07 6.37
C VAL A 181 -9.96 -22.85 7.26
N THR A 182 -9.13 -22.93 8.28
CA THR A 182 -8.78 -21.78 9.11
C THR A 182 -7.95 -20.78 8.31
N LEU A 183 -7.93 -19.52 8.73
CA LEU A 183 -7.11 -18.51 8.08
C LEU A 183 -5.62 -18.87 8.10
N GLU A 184 -5.14 -19.42 9.22
CA GLU A 184 -3.77 -19.89 9.38
C GLU A 184 -3.43 -21.00 8.37
N GLU A 185 -4.27 -22.01 8.25
CA GLU A 185 -4.12 -23.09 7.28
C GLU A 185 -4.16 -22.57 5.84
N ALA A 186 -5.04 -21.61 5.55
CA ALA A 186 -5.15 -20.99 4.24
C ALA A 186 -3.84 -20.26 3.85
N VAL A 187 -3.27 -19.49 4.78
CA VAL A 187 -2.03 -18.76 4.57
C VAL A 187 -0.84 -19.72 4.41
N ILE A 188 -0.69 -20.71 5.29
CA ILE A 188 0.39 -21.71 5.23
C ILE A 188 0.34 -22.43 3.88
N ARG A 189 -0.83 -22.88 3.47
CA ARG A 189 -1.02 -23.60 2.21
C ARG A 189 -0.70 -22.71 1.01
N ALA A 190 -1.12 -21.45 1.02
CA ALA A 190 -0.81 -20.50 -0.06
C ALA A 190 0.70 -20.25 -0.17
N VAL A 191 1.39 -20.11 0.96
CA VAL A 191 2.84 -19.92 1.00
C VAL A 191 3.56 -21.15 0.44
N ASP A 192 3.17 -22.36 0.86
CA ASP A 192 3.83 -23.59 0.43
C ASP A 192 3.64 -23.84 -1.06
N GLU A 193 2.42 -23.67 -1.59
CA GLU A 193 2.16 -23.78 -3.04
C GLU A 193 2.91 -22.71 -3.85
N CYS A 194 2.98 -21.46 -3.36
CA CYS A 194 3.74 -20.42 -4.05
C CYS A 194 5.23 -20.78 -4.14
N ILE A 195 5.81 -21.32 -3.06
CA ILE A 195 7.20 -21.79 -3.06
C ILE A 195 7.41 -22.92 -4.08
N GLU A 196 6.51 -23.93 -4.10
CA GLU A 196 6.58 -25.06 -5.03
C GLU A 196 6.48 -24.64 -6.50
N GLU A 197 5.64 -23.63 -6.79
CA GLU A 197 5.45 -23.09 -8.15
C GLU A 197 6.47 -22.02 -8.55
N GLY A 198 7.39 -21.65 -7.67
CA GLY A 198 8.40 -20.61 -7.94
C GLY A 198 7.88 -19.17 -7.86
N ILE A 199 6.69 -18.95 -7.27
CA ILE A 199 6.06 -17.64 -7.08
C ILE A 199 6.63 -17.02 -5.80
N LEU A 200 7.36 -15.92 -5.89
CA LEU A 200 8.08 -15.30 -4.77
C LEU A 200 8.92 -16.31 -3.95
N ALA A 201 9.35 -17.42 -4.55
CA ALA A 201 9.85 -18.59 -3.82
C ALA A 201 11.04 -18.25 -2.91
N GLU A 202 12.03 -17.51 -3.42
CA GLU A 202 13.23 -17.12 -2.65
C GLU A 202 12.85 -16.21 -1.47
N PHE A 203 11.99 -15.23 -1.70
CA PHE A 203 11.50 -14.33 -0.67
C PHE A 203 10.69 -15.07 0.39
N LEU A 204 9.77 -15.93 -0.02
CA LEU A 204 8.91 -16.70 0.88
C LEU A 204 9.72 -17.70 1.71
N LEU A 205 10.70 -18.39 1.12
CA LEU A 205 11.60 -19.30 1.86
C LEU A 205 12.39 -18.55 2.93
N LYS A 206 12.95 -17.40 2.58
CA LYS A 206 13.76 -16.57 3.49
C LYS A 206 12.93 -15.99 4.65
N ASN A 207 11.67 -15.62 4.38
CA ASN A 207 10.84 -14.86 5.33
C ASN A 207 9.59 -15.63 5.79
N LYS A 208 9.53 -16.96 5.60
CA LYS A 208 8.32 -17.78 5.75
C LYS A 208 7.53 -17.49 7.03
N THR A 209 8.19 -17.53 8.18
CA THR A 209 7.54 -17.34 9.49
C THR A 209 6.93 -15.94 9.63
N GLU A 210 7.64 -14.92 9.17
CA GLU A 210 7.17 -13.53 9.26
C GLU A 210 6.03 -13.28 8.29
N VAL A 211 6.13 -13.77 7.05
CA VAL A 211 5.07 -13.68 6.04
C VAL A 211 3.78 -14.33 6.53
N ILE A 212 3.85 -15.55 7.10
CA ILE A 212 2.66 -16.23 7.65
C ILE A 212 2.03 -15.38 8.75
N LYS A 213 2.81 -14.93 9.73
CA LYS A 213 2.32 -14.13 10.85
C LYS A 213 1.66 -12.82 10.39
N VAL A 214 2.30 -12.12 9.46
CA VAL A 214 1.80 -10.84 8.93
C VAL A 214 0.54 -11.06 8.11
N SER A 215 0.50 -12.07 7.25
CA SER A 215 -0.67 -12.38 6.44
C SER A 215 -1.88 -12.72 7.29
N ILE A 216 -1.74 -13.56 8.32
CA ILE A 216 -2.85 -13.88 9.23
C ILE A 216 -3.42 -12.58 9.80
N TYR A 217 -2.57 -11.68 10.28
CA TYR A 217 -3.01 -10.42 10.86
C TYR A 217 -3.69 -9.48 9.85
N GLU A 218 -3.15 -9.37 8.64
CA GLU A 218 -3.70 -8.52 7.56
C GLU A 218 -5.08 -9.01 7.09
N TYR A 219 -5.22 -10.32 6.89
CA TYR A 219 -6.48 -10.93 6.43
C TYR A 219 -7.54 -10.97 7.52
N ASP A 220 -7.17 -11.13 8.77
CA ASP A 220 -8.09 -11.06 9.90
C ASP A 220 -8.80 -9.69 9.93
N LYS A 221 -8.05 -8.62 9.78
CA LYS A 221 -8.59 -7.26 9.61
C LYS A 221 -9.49 -7.11 8.39
N GLU A 222 -9.10 -7.64 7.24
CA GLU A 222 -9.94 -7.57 6.02
C GLU A 222 -11.28 -8.29 6.22
N PHE A 223 -11.29 -9.41 6.93
CA PHE A 223 -12.52 -10.14 7.27
C PHE A 223 -13.39 -9.37 8.25
N GLU A 224 -12.83 -8.70 9.24
CA GLU A 224 -13.57 -7.88 10.19
C GLU A 224 -14.17 -6.63 9.53
N GLU A 225 -13.41 -5.93 8.68
CA GLU A 225 -13.92 -4.81 7.89
C GLU A 225 -15.16 -5.22 7.07
N LYS A 226 -15.09 -6.36 6.37
CA LYS A 226 -16.24 -6.88 5.58
C LYS A 226 -17.45 -7.23 6.43
N LYS A 227 -17.26 -7.73 7.67
CA LYS A 227 -18.36 -8.03 8.57
C LYS A 227 -19.03 -6.76 9.10
N LEU A 228 -18.23 -5.71 9.36
CA LEU A 228 -18.73 -4.39 9.74
C LEU A 228 -19.50 -3.72 8.60
N GLU A 229 -19.00 -3.77 7.37
CA GLU A 229 -19.70 -3.25 6.18
C GLU A 229 -21.06 -3.94 5.96
N LYS A 230 -21.18 -5.23 6.32
CA LYS A 230 -22.45 -5.96 6.28
C LYS A 230 -23.38 -5.66 7.45
N GLY A 231 -23.06 -4.66 8.29
CA GLY A 231 -23.90 -4.22 9.40
C GLY A 231 -23.94 -5.15 10.60
N LYS A 232 -22.97 -6.09 10.71
CA LYS A 232 -22.87 -6.96 11.90
C LYS A 232 -22.37 -6.18 13.12
N SER A 233 -22.97 -6.43 14.27
CA SER A 233 -22.50 -5.83 15.52
C SER A 233 -21.18 -6.45 15.96
N ILE A 234 -20.36 -5.69 16.71
CA ILE A 234 -19.10 -6.17 17.32
C ILE A 234 -19.31 -7.48 18.11
N LYS A 235 -20.45 -7.61 18.78
CA LYS A 235 -20.79 -8.83 19.52
C LYS A 235 -20.97 -10.04 18.59
N GLN A 236 -21.60 -9.87 17.44
CA GLN A 236 -21.79 -10.94 16.45
C GLN A 236 -20.47 -11.31 15.80
N ILE A 237 -19.63 -10.32 15.50
CA ILE A 237 -18.30 -10.54 14.93
C ILE A 237 -17.41 -11.30 15.91
N ALA A 238 -17.39 -10.91 17.20
CA ALA A 238 -16.61 -11.58 18.23
C ALA A 238 -17.01 -13.07 18.41
N VAL A 239 -18.31 -13.37 18.36
CA VAL A 239 -18.81 -14.76 18.44
C VAL A 239 -18.39 -15.59 17.22
N GLU A 240 -18.43 -15.02 16.01
CA GLU A 240 -18.11 -15.73 14.78
C GLU A 240 -16.60 -15.99 14.61
N LEU A 241 -15.76 -15.16 15.22
CA LEU A 241 -14.30 -15.29 15.17
C LEU A 241 -13.73 -16.05 16.37
N GLU A 242 -14.59 -16.46 17.33
CA GLU A 242 -14.18 -17.03 18.63
C GLU A 242 -13.23 -16.11 19.42
N GLU A 243 -13.28 -14.80 19.14
CA GLU A 243 -12.43 -13.78 19.75
C GLU A 243 -13.14 -13.02 20.88
N SER A 244 -12.36 -12.37 21.76
CA SER A 244 -12.94 -11.53 22.81
C SER A 244 -13.54 -10.24 22.22
N ARG A 245 -14.60 -9.72 22.86
CA ARG A 245 -15.20 -8.44 22.44
C ARG A 245 -14.20 -7.27 22.48
N GLU A 246 -13.27 -7.33 23.43
CA GLU A 246 -12.21 -6.33 23.59
C GLU A 246 -11.24 -6.36 22.41
N ALA A 247 -10.86 -7.55 21.91
CA ALA A 247 -10.00 -7.70 20.76
C ALA A 247 -10.66 -7.12 19.49
N VAL A 248 -11.91 -7.51 19.21
CA VAL A 248 -12.69 -6.97 18.08
C VAL A 248 -12.91 -5.46 18.22
N GLN A 249 -13.24 -4.95 19.43
CA GLN A 249 -13.41 -3.52 19.66
C GLN A 249 -12.13 -2.73 19.44
N LYS A 250 -10.96 -3.29 19.80
CA LYS A 250 -9.66 -2.65 19.55
C LYS A 250 -9.41 -2.48 18.06
N ILE A 251 -9.66 -3.52 17.25
CA ILE A 251 -9.52 -3.46 15.80
C ILE A 251 -10.49 -2.46 15.20
N VAL A 252 -11.76 -2.47 15.61
CA VAL A 252 -12.76 -1.49 15.14
C VAL A 252 -12.37 -0.05 15.47
N ASN A 253 -11.73 0.18 16.61
CA ASN A 253 -11.24 1.52 16.97
C ASN A 253 -10.01 1.95 16.16
N GLU A 254 -9.20 0.99 15.71
CA GLU A 254 -8.06 1.25 14.80
C GLU A 254 -8.51 1.51 13.34
N LEU A 255 -9.74 1.11 12.98
CA LEU A 255 -10.35 1.29 11.67
C LEU A 255 -11.12 2.62 11.53
N LYS A 256 -11.40 3.31 12.63
CA LYS A 256 -12.03 4.64 12.67
C LYS A 256 -10.98 5.74 12.70
#